data_a731c2bcb5d679c7cbe755c3588e96cb
#
_entry.id   a731c2bcb5d679c7cbe755c3588e96cb
#
_cell.length_a   1.000
_cell.length_b   1.000
_cell.length_c   1.000
_cell.angle_alpha   90.00
_cell.angle_beta   90.00
_cell.angle_gamma   90.00
#
_symmetry.space_group_name_H-M   'P 1'
#
loop_
_entity.id
_entity.type
_entity.pdbx_description
1 polymer ?
#
loop_
_entity_poly.entity_id
_entity_poly.type
_entity_poly.pdbx_seq_one_letter_code
_entity_poly.pdbx_strand_id
1 'polypeptide(L)'
;MIGKPSSLAVLTLNVWNREGPWPNRVALIKSWIHRLQPDLIGLQEVVDAGHTQELLGGCGFHSEWMGTSSGIAIAARWPIQDRQELWLPGDGKSNGGPALRGTVNSPYGMVPFTCATTAFYLTHHGFKRERQMPALNEFARGRAKNDFPAILVGDFNTDPESAEIRFLKGLQSLEGGSAYWCDAWDHAGDGGKGATWSRTNDSAAWAPWPSRRIDYIFVAQPRLDGAGTIEHCSVVCNEEVGDVWPSDHFGVFARVRVA
;
A
#
# COMPACT_ATOMS: atom_id res chain seq x y z
N MET A 1 9.78 32.35 -0.34
CA MET A 1 9.41 31.22 -1.25
C MET A 1 9.49 29.96 -0.41
N ILE A 2 8.35 29.29 -0.16
CA ILE A 2 8.33 27.97 0.46
C ILE A 2 8.97 27.05 -0.58
N GLY A 3 10.15 26.47 -0.28
CA GLY A 3 10.82 25.54 -1.18
C GLY A 3 9.85 24.41 -1.56
N LYS A 4 9.92 23.95 -2.83
CA LYS A 4 9.17 22.75 -3.24
C LYS A 4 9.51 21.62 -2.27
N PRO A 5 8.54 20.83 -1.79
CA PRO A 5 8.86 19.67 -0.97
C PRO A 5 9.85 18.78 -1.73
N SER A 6 10.85 18.29 -1.02
CA SER A 6 11.93 17.46 -1.57
C SER A 6 11.53 16.01 -1.74
N SER A 7 10.36 15.62 -1.25
CA SER A 7 9.87 14.23 -1.25
C SER A 7 8.35 14.13 -1.40
N LEU A 8 7.89 13.05 -2.02
CA LEU A 8 6.50 12.58 -2.00
C LEU A 8 6.23 11.83 -0.71
N ALA A 9 5.12 12.12 -0.06
CA ALA A 9 4.63 11.42 1.12
C ALA A 9 3.60 10.35 0.70
N VAL A 10 3.88 9.10 1.01
CA VAL A 10 3.09 7.93 0.59
C VAL A 10 2.56 7.22 1.83
N LEU A 11 1.29 6.89 1.85
CA LEU A 11 0.62 6.13 2.90
C LEU A 11 -0.06 4.89 2.32
N THR A 12 0.04 3.74 2.98
CA THR A 12 -0.85 2.60 2.78
C THR A 12 -1.50 2.19 4.08
N LEU A 13 -2.77 1.80 4.02
CA LEU A 13 -3.54 1.33 5.18
C LEU A 13 -4.64 0.37 4.72
N ASN A 14 -4.63 -0.85 5.25
CA ASN A 14 -5.84 -1.69 5.27
C ASN A 14 -6.80 -1.10 6.30
N VAL A 15 -8.02 -0.74 5.87
CA VAL A 15 -8.98 -0.01 6.72
C VAL A 15 -9.98 -0.91 7.44
N TRP A 16 -9.83 -2.25 7.28
CA TRP A 16 -10.72 -3.23 7.95
C TRP A 16 -12.21 -2.96 7.71
N ASN A 17 -12.59 -2.76 6.49
CA ASN A 17 -13.97 -2.47 6.10
C ASN A 17 -14.65 -1.43 7.04
N ARG A 18 -15.91 -1.62 7.36
CA ARG A 18 -16.65 -0.84 8.38
C ARG A 18 -16.84 -1.61 9.70
N GLU A 19 -15.90 -2.51 10.01
CA GLU A 19 -15.98 -3.34 11.20
C GLU A 19 -15.73 -2.56 12.49
N GLY A 20 -16.13 -3.15 13.64
CA GLY A 20 -15.91 -2.54 14.95
C GLY A 20 -16.60 -1.18 15.14
N PRO A 21 -16.08 -0.28 16.00
CA PRO A 21 -16.65 1.03 16.27
C PRO A 21 -16.36 2.04 15.13
N TRP A 22 -16.90 1.77 13.94
CA TRP A 22 -16.58 2.45 12.70
C TRP A 22 -16.58 3.97 12.77
N PRO A 23 -17.59 4.68 13.36
CA PRO A 23 -17.56 6.14 13.42
C PRO A 23 -16.34 6.71 14.15
N ASN A 24 -15.88 6.03 15.21
CA ASN A 24 -14.70 6.43 15.97
C ASN A 24 -13.41 6.14 15.15
N ARG A 25 -13.37 5.00 14.47
CA ARG A 25 -12.24 4.61 13.62
C ARG A 25 -12.02 5.57 12.46
N VAL A 26 -13.10 6.00 11.78
CA VAL A 26 -13.04 7.02 10.73
C VAL A 26 -12.39 8.30 11.24
N ALA A 27 -12.79 8.76 12.42
CA ALA A 27 -12.23 9.98 13.02
C ALA A 27 -10.72 9.83 13.27
N LEU A 28 -10.28 8.67 13.77
CA LEU A 28 -8.86 8.37 14.00
C LEU A 28 -8.08 8.30 12.69
N ILE A 29 -8.60 7.60 11.66
CA ILE A 29 -7.96 7.51 10.34
C ILE A 29 -7.80 8.92 9.74
N LYS A 30 -8.84 9.75 9.78
CA LYS A 30 -8.77 11.15 9.32
C LYS A 30 -7.74 11.98 10.08
N SER A 31 -7.65 11.80 11.40
CA SER A 31 -6.65 12.46 12.24
C SER A 31 -5.22 12.09 11.80
N TRP A 32 -4.97 10.81 11.51
CA TRP A 32 -3.70 10.34 10.99
C TRP A 32 -3.38 10.93 9.61
N ILE A 33 -4.35 10.93 8.68
CA ILE A 33 -4.19 11.54 7.36
C ILE A 33 -3.87 13.04 7.49
N HIS A 34 -4.55 13.74 8.40
CA HIS A 34 -4.28 15.15 8.67
C HIS A 34 -2.86 15.37 9.25
N ARG A 35 -2.42 14.52 10.16
CA ARG A 35 -1.08 14.61 10.79
C ARG A 35 0.04 14.31 9.81
N LEU A 36 -0.12 13.27 8.98
CA LEU A 36 0.91 12.80 8.05
C LEU A 36 0.97 13.62 6.75
N GLN A 37 -0.13 14.27 6.36
CA GLN A 37 -0.25 15.01 5.09
C GLN A 37 0.27 14.22 3.89
N PRO A 38 -0.22 13.00 3.63
CA PRO A 38 0.25 12.21 2.49
C PRO A 38 -0.12 12.88 1.17
N ASP A 39 0.72 12.66 0.16
CA ASP A 39 0.47 13.04 -1.23
C ASP A 39 -0.25 11.93 -1.99
N LEU A 40 0.09 10.67 -1.68
CA LEU A 40 -0.46 9.44 -2.25
C LEU A 40 -0.96 8.52 -1.14
N ILE A 41 -2.13 7.93 -1.33
CA ILE A 41 -2.72 6.99 -0.38
C ILE A 41 -3.21 5.75 -1.12
N GLY A 42 -2.80 4.55 -0.66
CA GLY A 42 -3.42 3.28 -1.02
C GLY A 42 -4.22 2.74 0.15
N LEU A 43 -5.50 2.44 -0.07
CA LEU A 43 -6.37 1.87 0.96
C LEU A 43 -6.80 0.46 0.53
N GLN A 44 -6.81 -0.48 1.46
CA GLN A 44 -7.29 -1.84 1.28
C GLN A 44 -8.52 -2.09 2.15
N GLU A 45 -9.32 -3.07 1.78
CA GLU A 45 -10.60 -3.41 2.42
C GLU A 45 -11.60 -2.25 2.41
N VAL A 46 -11.62 -1.49 1.34
CA VAL A 46 -12.61 -0.43 1.11
C VAL A 46 -13.86 -1.04 0.48
N VAL A 47 -15.01 -0.89 1.14
CA VAL A 47 -16.26 -1.55 0.75
C VAL A 47 -16.80 -1.06 -0.60
N ASP A 48 -16.75 0.25 -0.81
CA ASP A 48 -17.28 0.92 -2.01
C ASP A 48 -16.69 2.34 -2.18
N ALA A 49 -17.02 3.00 -3.27
CA ALA A 49 -16.60 4.37 -3.52
C ALA A 49 -17.13 5.37 -2.47
N GLY A 50 -18.31 5.12 -1.91
CA GLY A 50 -18.88 5.93 -0.82
C GLY A 50 -18.03 5.83 0.45
N HIS A 51 -17.51 4.63 0.75
CA HIS A 51 -16.57 4.41 1.85
C HIS A 51 -15.25 5.20 1.65
N THR A 52 -14.74 5.24 0.40
CA THR A 52 -13.59 6.10 0.07
C THR A 52 -13.89 7.57 0.36
N GLN A 53 -15.06 8.05 -0.03
CA GLN A 53 -15.47 9.44 0.23
C GLN A 53 -15.70 9.71 1.73
N GLU A 54 -16.19 8.74 2.48
CA GLU A 54 -16.32 8.84 3.94
C GLU A 54 -14.95 9.02 4.60
N LEU A 55 -13.94 8.29 4.16
CA LEU A 55 -12.55 8.36 4.68
C LEU A 55 -11.81 9.63 4.24
N LEU A 56 -11.94 10.04 2.99
CA LEU A 56 -11.10 11.07 2.36
C LEU A 56 -11.84 12.37 2.06
N GLY A 57 -13.16 12.39 2.18
CA GLY A 57 -13.98 13.55 1.88
C GLY A 57 -13.58 14.78 2.69
N GLY A 58 -13.43 15.93 2.01
CA GLY A 58 -12.96 17.19 2.60
C GLY A 58 -11.44 17.27 2.79
N CYS A 59 -10.66 16.22 2.51
CA CYS A 59 -9.21 16.20 2.68
C CYS A 59 -8.42 16.63 1.41
N GLY A 60 -9.12 16.96 0.31
CA GLY A 60 -8.50 17.47 -0.92
C GLY A 60 -7.78 16.41 -1.75
N PHE A 61 -8.34 15.20 -1.82
CA PHE A 61 -7.85 14.12 -2.66
C PHE A 61 -8.73 13.88 -3.88
N HIS A 62 -8.10 13.53 -5.01
CA HIS A 62 -8.71 12.78 -6.10
C HIS A 62 -8.59 11.30 -5.77
N SER A 63 -9.65 10.51 -5.97
CA SER A 63 -9.63 9.09 -5.62
C SER A 63 -10.34 8.21 -6.64
N GLU A 64 -9.86 6.98 -6.79
CA GLU A 64 -10.42 5.90 -7.58
C GLU A 64 -10.58 4.66 -6.71
N TRP A 65 -11.63 3.89 -6.94
CA TRP A 65 -11.95 2.66 -6.22
C TRP A 65 -12.14 1.48 -7.18
N MET A 66 -11.76 0.29 -6.74
CA MET A 66 -11.97 -0.98 -7.43
C MET A 66 -12.32 -2.07 -6.42
N GLY A 67 -13.33 -2.87 -6.71
CA GLY A 67 -13.67 -4.02 -5.86
C GLY A 67 -15.08 -4.56 -6.09
N THR A 68 -15.52 -5.41 -5.18
CA THR A 68 -16.88 -5.93 -5.11
C THR A 68 -17.49 -5.62 -3.74
N SER A 69 -17.39 -6.51 -2.75
CA SER A 69 -17.82 -6.28 -1.36
C SER A 69 -16.69 -5.84 -0.43
N SER A 70 -15.47 -5.99 -0.88
CA SER A 70 -14.24 -5.49 -0.27
C SER A 70 -13.28 -5.23 -1.41
N GLY A 71 -12.67 -4.06 -1.43
CA GLY A 71 -11.86 -3.60 -2.54
C GLY A 71 -10.69 -2.75 -2.07
N ILE A 72 -10.16 -2.00 -3.01
CA ILE A 72 -9.03 -1.10 -2.80
C ILE A 72 -9.34 0.28 -3.38
N ALA A 73 -8.66 1.28 -2.84
CA ALA A 73 -8.69 2.63 -3.41
C ALA A 73 -7.29 3.20 -3.54
N ILE A 74 -7.10 4.02 -4.55
CA ILE A 74 -5.96 4.94 -4.67
C ILE A 74 -6.46 6.36 -4.53
N ALA A 75 -5.69 7.21 -3.86
CA ALA A 75 -5.97 8.62 -3.75
C ALA A 75 -4.69 9.45 -3.87
N ALA A 76 -4.81 10.65 -4.42
CA ALA A 76 -3.69 11.55 -4.64
C ALA A 76 -4.11 13.02 -4.47
N ARG A 77 -3.15 13.89 -4.10
CA ARG A 77 -3.36 15.36 -4.07
C ARG A 77 -3.59 15.95 -5.45
N TRP A 78 -3.22 15.25 -6.50
CA TRP A 78 -3.30 15.67 -7.89
C TRP A 78 -4.17 14.72 -8.72
N PRO A 79 -4.64 15.15 -9.90
CA PRO A 79 -5.47 14.32 -10.75
C PRO A 79 -4.84 12.97 -11.08
N ILE A 80 -5.67 11.93 -11.08
CA ILE A 80 -5.30 10.57 -11.45
C ILE A 80 -5.80 10.34 -12.88
N GLN A 81 -4.91 9.81 -13.72
CA GLN A 81 -5.19 9.49 -15.15
C GLN A 81 -4.86 8.02 -15.42
N ASP A 82 -5.21 7.53 -16.59
CA ASP A 82 -4.86 6.18 -17.07
C ASP A 82 -5.20 5.08 -16.04
N ARG A 83 -6.39 5.20 -15.45
CA ARG A 83 -6.89 4.22 -14.50
C ARG A 83 -6.98 2.84 -15.14
N GLN A 84 -6.40 1.84 -14.50
CA GLN A 84 -6.39 0.44 -14.92
C GLN A 84 -6.70 -0.47 -13.74
N GLU A 85 -7.40 -1.55 -14.01
CA GLU A 85 -7.78 -2.58 -13.04
C GLU A 85 -7.20 -3.93 -13.42
N LEU A 86 -6.79 -4.70 -12.43
CA LEU A 86 -6.38 -6.08 -12.58
C LEU A 86 -6.95 -6.90 -11.42
N TRP A 87 -7.68 -7.97 -11.74
CA TRP A 87 -7.90 -9.04 -10.80
C TRP A 87 -6.73 -10.01 -10.90
N LEU A 88 -5.98 -10.14 -9.81
CA LEU A 88 -4.84 -11.04 -9.75
C LEU A 88 -5.27 -12.50 -9.97
N PRO A 89 -4.39 -13.39 -10.47
CA PRO A 89 -4.73 -14.78 -10.70
C PRO A 89 -5.35 -15.44 -9.45
N GLY A 90 -6.51 -16.02 -9.60
CA GLY A 90 -7.22 -16.78 -8.57
C GLY A 90 -6.91 -18.27 -8.61
N ASP A 91 -7.71 -19.05 -7.91
CA ASP A 91 -7.61 -20.52 -7.84
C ASP A 91 -8.56 -21.26 -8.80
N GLY A 92 -9.18 -20.52 -9.73
CA GLY A 92 -10.18 -21.04 -10.66
C GLY A 92 -11.60 -21.10 -10.08
N LYS A 93 -11.78 -20.88 -8.77
CA LYS A 93 -13.07 -20.78 -8.08
C LYS A 93 -13.41 -19.36 -7.66
N SER A 94 -12.39 -18.54 -7.47
CA SER A 94 -12.51 -17.13 -7.12
C SER A 94 -11.44 -16.34 -7.87
N ASN A 95 -11.71 -15.06 -8.15
CA ASN A 95 -10.66 -14.14 -8.53
C ASN A 95 -9.65 -14.01 -7.38
N GLY A 96 -8.41 -13.70 -7.71
CA GLY A 96 -7.42 -13.25 -6.73
C GLY A 96 -7.78 -11.87 -6.17
N GLY A 97 -6.87 -11.27 -5.42
CA GLY A 97 -7.05 -9.92 -4.91
C GLY A 97 -7.10 -8.87 -6.02
N PRO A 98 -7.68 -7.69 -5.75
CA PRO A 98 -7.67 -6.57 -6.68
C PRO A 98 -6.31 -5.85 -6.73
N ALA A 99 -5.99 -5.31 -7.89
CA ALA A 99 -4.92 -4.33 -8.08
C ALA A 99 -5.45 -3.17 -8.95
N LEU A 100 -5.28 -1.95 -8.46
CA LEU A 100 -5.71 -0.72 -9.10
C LEU A 100 -4.50 0.18 -9.34
N ARG A 101 -4.31 0.61 -10.57
CA ARG A 101 -3.25 1.53 -10.97
C ARG A 101 -3.82 2.80 -11.57
N GLY A 102 -3.20 3.92 -11.27
CA GLY A 102 -3.39 5.18 -11.97
C GLY A 102 -2.05 5.88 -12.17
N THR A 103 -2.02 6.87 -13.05
CA THR A 103 -0.90 7.77 -13.24
C THR A 103 -1.26 9.12 -12.62
N VAL A 104 -0.53 9.53 -11.58
CA VAL A 104 -0.77 10.79 -10.87
C VAL A 104 0.01 11.92 -11.54
N ASN A 105 -0.70 12.95 -11.99
CA ASN A 105 -0.09 14.14 -12.63
C ASN A 105 0.43 15.10 -11.57
N SER A 106 1.60 14.79 -10.99
CA SER A 106 2.20 15.54 -9.90
C SER A 106 3.08 16.70 -10.42
N PRO A 107 3.40 17.70 -9.58
CA PRO A 107 4.38 18.76 -9.91
C PRO A 107 5.80 18.24 -10.19
N TYR A 108 6.07 16.97 -9.90
CA TYR A 108 7.36 16.30 -10.04
C TYR A 108 7.42 15.34 -11.23
N GLY A 109 6.36 15.29 -12.03
CA GLY A 109 6.18 14.41 -13.17
C GLY A 109 5.04 13.42 -12.95
N MET A 110 4.88 12.54 -13.93
CA MET A 110 3.86 11.49 -13.90
C MET A 110 4.32 10.37 -12.98
N VAL A 111 3.52 10.07 -11.94
CA VAL A 111 3.82 9.04 -10.94
C VAL A 111 2.92 7.83 -11.17
N PRO A 112 3.42 6.70 -11.70
CA PRO A 112 2.65 5.46 -11.72
C PRO A 112 2.44 4.97 -10.28
N PHE A 113 1.17 4.91 -9.86
CA PHE A 113 0.80 4.54 -8.51
C PHE A 113 -0.17 3.37 -8.51
N THR A 114 0.20 2.30 -7.82
CA THR A 114 -0.58 1.06 -7.74
C THR A 114 -0.87 0.70 -6.30
N CYS A 115 -2.12 0.39 -6.00
CA CYS A 115 -2.53 -0.28 -4.76
C CYS A 115 -2.98 -1.70 -5.08
N ALA A 116 -2.62 -2.65 -4.23
CA ALA A 116 -3.02 -4.05 -4.40
C ALA A 116 -3.32 -4.73 -3.06
N THR A 117 -4.18 -5.74 -3.12
CA THR A 117 -4.32 -6.75 -2.06
C THR A 117 -4.11 -8.11 -2.69
N THR A 118 -3.21 -8.92 -2.12
CA THR A 118 -2.98 -10.27 -2.64
C THR A 118 -3.93 -11.28 -2.01
N ALA A 119 -3.99 -12.49 -2.59
CA ALA A 119 -4.79 -13.58 -2.05
C ALA A 119 -4.39 -13.82 -0.61
N PHE A 120 -5.41 -13.83 0.18
CA PHE A 120 -5.32 -13.56 1.58
C PHE A 120 -5.07 -14.81 2.42
N TYR A 121 -4.98 -14.60 3.50
CA TYR A 121 -5.05 -14.70 4.95
C TYR A 121 -4.44 -15.97 5.53
N LEU A 122 -4.32 -17.02 4.86
CA LEU A 122 -3.71 -18.19 5.46
C LEU A 122 -2.25 -18.28 5.02
N THR A 123 -1.36 -18.26 5.97
CA THR A 123 0.10 -18.32 5.75
C THR A 123 0.49 -19.46 4.79
N HIS A 124 -0.18 -20.63 4.90
CA HIS A 124 0.06 -21.79 4.04
C HIS A 124 -0.50 -21.68 2.61
N HIS A 125 -1.14 -20.58 2.24
CA HIS A 125 -1.58 -20.31 0.87
C HIS A 125 -0.52 -19.53 0.05
N GLY A 126 0.75 -19.57 0.43
CA GLY A 126 1.86 -18.93 -0.29
C GLY A 126 1.84 -19.23 -1.79
N PHE A 127 1.61 -20.46 -2.20
CA PHE A 127 1.54 -20.85 -3.62
C PHE A 127 0.52 -20.03 -4.45
N LYS A 128 -0.57 -19.55 -3.85
CA LYS A 128 -1.55 -18.69 -4.53
C LYS A 128 -0.97 -17.30 -4.74
N ARG A 129 -0.35 -16.72 -3.70
CA ARG A 129 0.28 -15.40 -3.75
C ARG A 129 1.49 -15.40 -4.67
N GLU A 130 2.32 -16.47 -4.65
CA GLU A 130 3.45 -16.62 -5.57
C GLU A 130 3.03 -16.47 -7.04
N ARG A 131 1.92 -17.10 -7.43
CA ARG A 131 1.36 -16.99 -8.79
C ARG A 131 0.84 -15.59 -9.13
N GLN A 132 0.53 -14.78 -8.13
CA GLN A 132 0.05 -13.41 -8.30
C GLN A 132 1.19 -12.42 -8.54
N MET A 133 2.38 -12.70 -8.04
CA MET A 133 3.50 -11.75 -8.06
C MET A 133 3.99 -11.38 -9.46
N PRO A 134 4.18 -12.31 -10.41
CA PRO A 134 4.60 -11.93 -11.77
C PRO A 134 3.59 -11.00 -12.45
N ALA A 135 2.29 -11.30 -12.34
CA ALA A 135 1.24 -10.47 -12.91
C ALA A 135 1.16 -9.08 -12.24
N LEU A 136 1.26 -9.03 -10.91
CA LEU A 136 1.28 -7.78 -10.18
C LEU A 136 2.52 -6.92 -10.52
N ASN A 137 3.69 -7.54 -10.61
CA ASN A 137 4.93 -6.86 -11.00
C ASN A 137 4.82 -6.24 -12.41
N GLU A 138 4.30 -6.97 -13.37
CA GLU A 138 4.10 -6.46 -14.73
C GLU A 138 3.09 -5.31 -14.74
N PHE A 139 1.98 -5.47 -14.05
CA PHE A 139 0.93 -4.46 -13.95
C PHE A 139 1.44 -3.18 -13.29
N ALA A 140 2.19 -3.27 -12.19
CA ALA A 140 2.62 -2.12 -11.40
C ALA A 140 3.78 -1.33 -12.00
N ARG A 141 4.65 -1.96 -12.82
CA ARG A 141 5.89 -1.33 -13.32
C ARG A 141 5.67 -0.06 -14.15
N GLY A 142 4.52 0.11 -14.82
CA GLY A 142 4.37 1.21 -15.76
C GLY A 142 5.32 1.10 -16.97
N ARG A 143 5.06 1.83 -18.06
CA ARG A 143 5.81 1.66 -19.32
C ARG A 143 6.56 2.90 -19.83
N ALA A 144 6.46 4.04 -19.16
CA ALA A 144 7.05 5.26 -19.69
C ALA A 144 8.47 5.50 -19.15
N LYS A 145 9.43 5.71 -20.05
CA LYS A 145 10.86 5.90 -19.74
C LYS A 145 11.19 7.15 -18.92
N ASN A 146 10.29 8.13 -18.88
CA ASN A 146 10.53 9.45 -18.26
C ASN A 146 9.61 9.73 -17.07
N ASP A 147 8.85 8.73 -16.62
CA ASP A 147 8.00 8.87 -15.46
C ASP A 147 8.82 8.79 -14.16
N PHE A 148 8.22 9.28 -13.08
CA PHE A 148 8.73 9.04 -11.74
C PHE A 148 8.79 7.51 -11.51
N PRO A 149 9.76 7.00 -10.72
CA PRO A 149 9.79 5.57 -10.37
C PRO A 149 8.44 5.10 -9.82
N ALA A 150 7.92 4.01 -10.38
CA ALA A 150 6.60 3.49 -10.00
C ALA A 150 6.53 3.17 -8.50
N ILE A 151 5.39 3.41 -7.89
CA ILE A 151 5.13 3.14 -6.48
C ILE A 151 4.03 2.08 -6.40
N LEU A 152 4.30 1.00 -5.68
CA LEU A 152 3.37 -0.10 -5.41
C LEU A 152 3.17 -0.21 -3.91
N VAL A 153 1.91 -0.16 -3.47
CA VAL A 153 1.55 -0.24 -2.05
C VAL A 153 0.44 -1.28 -1.82
N GLY A 154 0.30 -1.74 -0.60
CA GLY A 154 -0.85 -2.58 -0.25
C GLY A 154 -0.61 -3.58 0.85
N ASP A 155 -1.65 -4.39 1.07
CA ASP A 155 -1.63 -5.56 1.93
C ASP A 155 -1.28 -6.81 1.10
N PHE A 156 -0.08 -7.34 1.31
CA PHE A 156 0.43 -8.51 0.61
C PHE A 156 0.15 -9.83 1.36
N ASN A 157 -0.45 -9.75 2.55
CA ASN A 157 -0.80 -10.91 3.37
C ASN A 157 0.35 -11.89 3.64
N THR A 158 1.59 -11.43 3.57
CA THR A 158 2.77 -12.29 3.67
C THR A 158 3.97 -11.57 4.27
N ASP A 159 4.88 -12.32 4.89
CA ASP A 159 6.04 -11.83 5.62
C ASP A 159 7.21 -11.45 4.69
N PRO A 160 8.18 -10.61 5.15
CA PRO A 160 9.31 -10.13 4.35
C PRO A 160 10.20 -11.23 3.77
N GLU A 161 10.28 -12.39 4.44
CA GLU A 161 11.12 -13.52 4.03
C GLU A 161 10.39 -14.53 3.14
N SER A 162 9.11 -14.30 2.83
CA SER A 162 8.33 -15.15 1.94
C SER A 162 8.83 -15.07 0.49
N ALA A 163 8.53 -16.10 -0.31
CA ALA A 163 8.89 -16.16 -1.72
C ALA A 163 8.35 -14.96 -2.51
N GLU A 164 7.14 -14.50 -2.18
CA GLU A 164 6.46 -13.38 -2.81
C GLU A 164 7.22 -12.07 -2.65
N ILE A 165 7.61 -11.74 -1.40
CA ILE A 165 8.35 -10.51 -1.11
C ILE A 165 9.80 -10.60 -1.58
N ARG A 166 10.43 -11.77 -1.44
CA ARG A 166 11.78 -12.02 -1.99
C ARG A 166 11.81 -11.87 -3.51
N PHE A 167 10.74 -12.28 -4.21
CA PHE A 167 10.61 -12.05 -5.66
C PHE A 167 10.59 -10.56 -5.98
N LEU A 168 9.75 -9.77 -5.33
CA LEU A 168 9.68 -8.33 -5.56
C LEU A 168 11.02 -7.64 -5.26
N LYS A 169 11.74 -8.08 -4.23
CA LYS A 169 13.06 -7.55 -3.84
C LYS A 169 14.22 -8.02 -4.74
N GLY A 170 13.96 -8.89 -5.71
CA GLY A 170 14.99 -9.44 -6.62
C GLY A 170 15.83 -10.56 -6.01
N LEU A 171 15.41 -11.13 -4.89
CA LEU A 171 16.13 -12.16 -4.16
C LEU A 171 15.68 -13.59 -4.51
N GLN A 172 14.67 -13.70 -5.36
CA GLN A 172 14.10 -14.98 -5.81
C GLN A 172 13.42 -14.81 -7.16
N SER A 173 13.44 -15.85 -8.00
CA SER A 173 12.66 -15.90 -9.24
C SER A 173 11.39 -16.71 -9.03
N LEU A 174 10.28 -16.28 -9.65
CA LEU A 174 9.02 -17.02 -9.70
C LEU A 174 8.58 -17.18 -11.17
N GLU A 175 8.13 -18.37 -11.54
CA GLU A 175 7.64 -18.69 -12.88
C GLU A 175 8.61 -18.28 -14.01
N GLY A 176 9.92 -18.36 -13.75
CA GLY A 176 10.96 -17.95 -14.73
C GLY A 176 11.14 -16.44 -14.86
N GLY A 177 10.41 -15.64 -14.09
CA GLY A 177 10.52 -14.18 -14.04
C GLY A 177 11.33 -13.68 -12.87
N SER A 178 11.77 -12.42 -12.97
CA SER A 178 12.45 -11.69 -11.90
C SER A 178 11.90 -10.27 -11.80
N ALA A 179 11.91 -9.72 -10.59
CA ALA A 179 11.50 -8.36 -10.29
C ALA A 179 12.61 -7.63 -9.53
N TYR A 180 12.53 -6.32 -9.43
CA TYR A 180 13.32 -5.53 -8.50
C TYR A 180 12.55 -4.29 -8.07
N TRP A 181 12.25 -4.24 -6.78
CA TRP A 181 11.63 -3.13 -6.09
C TRP A 181 12.39 -2.86 -4.79
N CYS A 182 12.49 -1.60 -4.42
CA CYS A 182 13.01 -1.18 -3.13
C CYS A 182 11.89 -1.24 -2.10
N ASP A 183 11.99 -2.11 -1.10
CA ASP A 183 11.08 -2.15 0.05
C ASP A 183 11.39 -0.94 0.96
N ALA A 184 10.40 -0.11 1.21
CA ALA A 184 10.60 1.13 1.95
C ALA A 184 11.10 0.89 3.39
N TRP A 185 10.61 -0.15 4.05
CA TRP A 185 11.04 -0.49 5.39
C TRP A 185 12.51 -0.95 5.44
N ASP A 186 12.91 -1.79 4.51
CA ASP A 186 14.30 -2.28 4.45
C ASP A 186 15.31 -1.15 4.17
N HIS A 187 14.88 -0.11 3.42
CA HIS A 187 15.76 1.01 3.04
C HIS A 187 15.82 2.13 4.07
N ALA A 188 14.72 2.42 4.76
CA ALA A 188 14.60 3.62 5.59
C ALA A 188 13.69 3.46 6.82
N GLY A 189 13.41 2.23 7.24
CA GLY A 189 12.78 1.92 8.52
C GLY A 189 13.75 2.05 9.69
N ASP A 190 13.27 1.78 10.89
CA ASP A 190 14.05 1.90 12.13
C ASP A 190 14.96 0.68 12.43
N GLY A 191 14.99 -0.31 11.54
CA GLY A 191 15.73 -1.57 11.70
C GLY A 191 15.02 -2.63 12.56
N GLY A 192 13.84 -2.32 13.08
CA GLY A 192 12.97 -3.27 13.77
C GLY A 192 12.17 -4.15 12.81
N LYS A 193 11.23 -4.92 13.36
CA LYS A 193 10.38 -5.83 12.55
C LYS A 193 9.34 -5.12 11.68
N GLY A 194 8.96 -3.90 12.02
CA GLY A 194 7.96 -3.12 11.28
C GLY A 194 6.58 -3.76 11.22
N ALA A 195 6.15 -4.45 12.28
CA ALA A 195 4.90 -5.20 12.28
C ALA A 195 3.70 -4.29 12.00
N THR A 196 2.95 -4.61 10.96
CA THR A 196 1.71 -3.92 10.57
C THR A 196 0.47 -4.68 11.02
N TRP A 197 0.57 -5.99 11.18
CA TRP A 197 -0.38 -6.84 11.90
C TRP A 197 0.24 -7.16 13.27
N SER A 198 -0.31 -6.61 14.33
CA SER A 198 0.33 -6.69 15.65
C SER A 198 -0.61 -7.21 16.73
N ARG A 199 -0.09 -8.11 17.57
CA ARG A 199 -0.80 -8.61 18.77
C ARG A 199 -0.97 -7.55 19.86
N THR A 200 -0.35 -6.39 19.74
CA THR A 200 -0.64 -5.24 20.62
C THR A 200 -1.94 -4.54 20.27
N ASN A 201 -2.49 -4.79 19.07
CA ASN A 201 -3.78 -4.30 18.63
C ASN A 201 -4.84 -5.37 18.95
N ASP A 202 -5.76 -5.07 19.85
CA ASP A 202 -6.79 -6.01 20.30
C ASP A 202 -7.69 -6.50 19.17
N SER A 203 -7.90 -5.67 18.14
CA SER A 203 -8.65 -6.05 16.94
C SER A 203 -7.96 -7.14 16.13
N ALA A 204 -6.62 -7.29 16.23
CA ALA A 204 -5.83 -8.33 15.59
C ALA A 204 -5.43 -9.47 16.55
N ALA A 205 -5.44 -9.22 17.87
CA ALA A 205 -4.90 -10.13 18.89
C ALA A 205 -5.63 -11.47 19.02
N TRP A 206 -6.88 -11.57 18.53
CA TRP A 206 -7.66 -12.82 18.50
C TRP A 206 -7.03 -13.87 17.57
N ALA A 207 -6.27 -13.46 16.57
CA ALA A 207 -5.63 -14.36 15.62
C ALA A 207 -4.44 -15.11 16.27
N PRO A 208 -4.23 -16.40 15.97
CA PRO A 208 -3.18 -17.21 16.58
C PRO A 208 -1.77 -16.91 16.06
N TRP A 209 -1.64 -15.97 15.14
CA TRP A 209 -0.36 -15.63 14.48
C TRP A 209 0.49 -14.66 15.30
N PRO A 210 1.82 -14.71 15.14
CA PRO A 210 2.69 -13.69 15.71
C PRO A 210 2.46 -12.34 15.03
N SER A 211 2.98 -11.27 15.64
CA SER A 211 3.04 -9.96 14.99
C SER A 211 3.88 -10.03 13.71
N ARG A 212 3.40 -9.44 12.61
CA ARG A 212 3.92 -9.60 11.24
C ARG A 212 3.92 -8.28 10.49
N ARG A 213 4.87 -8.09 9.57
CA ARG A 213 4.80 -7.04 8.55
C ARG A 213 4.21 -7.66 7.29
N ILE A 214 3.01 -7.24 6.91
CA ILE A 214 2.28 -7.73 5.75
C ILE A 214 1.79 -6.63 4.82
N ASP A 215 1.89 -5.37 5.25
CA ASP A 215 1.61 -4.19 4.46
C ASP A 215 2.93 -3.53 4.04
N TYR A 216 3.00 -3.08 2.78
CA TYR A 216 4.26 -2.63 2.18
C TYR A 216 4.09 -1.38 1.33
N ILE A 217 5.18 -0.62 1.23
CA ILE A 217 5.42 0.39 0.20
C ILE A 217 6.68 -0.04 -0.56
N PHE A 218 6.52 -0.28 -1.85
CA PHE A 218 7.62 -0.57 -2.77
C PHE A 218 7.81 0.58 -3.74
N VAL A 219 9.05 0.93 -4.02
CA VAL A 219 9.42 1.91 -5.05
C VAL A 219 10.29 1.23 -6.08
N ALA A 220 10.02 1.44 -7.36
CA ALA A 220 10.89 0.96 -8.43
C ALA A 220 12.30 1.55 -8.29
N GLN A 221 13.28 0.97 -9.00
CA GLN A 221 14.66 1.39 -8.93
C GLN A 221 14.79 2.93 -9.04
N PRO A 222 15.46 3.59 -8.08
CA PRO A 222 15.68 5.01 -8.12
C PRO A 222 16.43 5.43 -9.38
N ARG A 223 16.16 6.65 -9.86
CA ARG A 223 16.85 7.26 -10.99
C ARG A 223 18.23 7.78 -10.56
N LEU A 224 19.09 8.01 -11.55
CA LEU A 224 20.44 8.54 -11.31
C LEU A 224 20.44 9.96 -10.71
N ASP A 225 19.36 10.73 -10.91
CA ASP A 225 19.16 12.06 -10.32
C ASP A 225 18.67 12.00 -8.85
N GLY A 226 18.44 10.78 -8.34
CA GLY A 226 17.99 10.54 -6.98
C GLY A 226 16.48 10.41 -6.81
N ALA A 227 15.68 10.71 -7.84
CA ALA A 227 14.23 10.50 -7.78
C ALA A 227 13.89 9.03 -7.50
N GLY A 228 12.97 8.79 -6.58
CA GLY A 228 12.61 7.45 -6.13
C GLY A 228 13.43 6.92 -4.95
N THR A 229 14.45 7.66 -4.47
CA THR A 229 15.17 7.28 -3.24
C THR A 229 14.24 7.39 -2.03
N ILE A 230 14.17 6.31 -1.25
CA ILE A 230 13.36 6.27 -0.03
C ILE A 230 14.18 6.90 1.10
N GLU A 231 13.64 7.95 1.71
CA GLU A 231 14.35 8.75 2.74
C GLU A 231 13.86 8.48 4.16
N HIS A 232 12.62 7.97 4.27
CA HIS A 232 12.00 7.66 5.55
C HIS A 232 10.93 6.60 5.36
N CYS A 233 10.81 5.68 6.32
CA CYS A 233 9.69 4.76 6.43
C CYS A 233 9.34 4.55 7.90
N SER A 234 8.04 4.52 8.21
CA SER A 234 7.54 4.27 9.56
C SER A 234 6.22 3.52 9.55
N VAL A 235 5.97 2.74 10.61
CA VAL A 235 4.65 2.20 10.94
C VAL A 235 3.84 3.32 11.58
N VAL A 236 2.62 3.52 11.11
CA VAL A 236 1.69 4.59 11.51
C VAL A 236 0.29 4.03 11.75
N CYS A 237 -0.66 4.85 12.18
CA CYS A 237 -2.00 4.39 12.56
C CYS A 237 -1.95 3.33 13.67
N ASN A 238 -0.93 3.39 14.50
CA ASN A 238 -0.57 2.42 15.52
C ASN A 238 -0.73 2.98 16.94
N GLU A 239 -1.63 3.93 17.11
CA GLU A 239 -1.99 4.52 18.40
C GLU A 239 -3.47 4.24 18.70
N GLU A 240 -3.73 3.69 19.86
CA GLU A 240 -5.06 3.51 20.42
C GLU A 240 -5.55 4.80 21.08
N VAL A 241 -6.80 5.13 20.90
CA VAL A 241 -7.44 6.27 21.56
C VAL A 241 -8.81 5.84 22.11
N GLY A 242 -8.94 5.83 23.44
CA GLY A 242 -10.19 5.45 24.13
C GLY A 242 -10.65 4.03 23.74
N ASP A 243 -9.77 3.06 23.87
CA ASP A 243 -10.00 1.65 23.54
C ASP A 243 -10.40 1.40 22.06
N VAL A 244 -10.01 2.33 21.15
CA VAL A 244 -10.28 2.22 19.72
C VAL A 244 -8.98 2.35 18.93
N TRP A 245 -8.69 1.36 18.10
CA TRP A 245 -7.64 1.40 17.10
C TRP A 245 -8.18 1.93 15.76
N PRO A 246 -7.36 2.63 14.94
CA PRO A 246 -7.78 3.07 13.61
C PRO A 246 -8.23 1.93 12.69
N SER A 247 -7.54 0.79 12.75
CA SER A 247 -7.80 -0.46 12.02
C SER A 247 -7.28 -1.64 12.82
N ASP A 248 -7.56 -2.88 12.38
CA ASP A 248 -6.88 -4.08 12.85
C ASP A 248 -5.46 -4.21 12.27
N HIS A 249 -5.17 -3.48 11.18
CA HIS A 249 -3.82 -3.25 10.66
C HIS A 249 -3.26 -1.91 11.13
N PHE A 250 -1.93 -1.82 11.20
CA PHE A 250 -1.21 -0.55 11.21
C PHE A 250 -0.84 -0.16 9.78
N GLY A 251 -0.77 1.15 9.51
CA GLY A 251 -0.37 1.67 8.21
C GLY A 251 1.15 1.72 8.05
N VAL A 252 1.58 1.88 6.80
CA VAL A 252 2.98 2.21 6.47
C VAL A 252 3.03 3.57 5.81
N PHE A 253 3.94 4.41 6.25
CA PHE A 253 4.18 5.74 5.68
C PHE A 253 5.63 5.86 5.22
N ALA A 254 5.85 6.41 4.03
CA ALA A 254 7.19 6.64 3.50
C ALA A 254 7.34 8.03 2.88
N ARG A 255 8.57 8.54 2.86
CA ARG A 255 8.96 9.71 2.08
C ARG A 255 9.91 9.28 0.97
N VAL A 256 9.57 9.66 -0.26
CA VAL A 256 10.27 9.27 -1.48
C VAL A 256 10.77 10.53 -2.17
N ARG A 257 12.08 10.67 -2.34
CA ARG A 257 12.74 11.86 -2.94
C ARG A 257 12.22 12.11 -4.35
N VAL A 258 12.02 13.38 -4.70
CA VAL A 258 11.50 13.75 -6.02
C VAL A 258 12.58 14.14 -7.03
N ALA A 259 13.75 14.55 -6.62
CA ALA A 259 14.98 14.78 -7.41
C ALA A 259 16.09 15.34 -6.48
#